data_839ce85f1c9402332d9d4b25bd563853
#
_entry.id   839ce85f1c9402332d9d4b25bd563853
#
_cell.length_a   1.000
_cell.length_b   1.000
_cell.length_c   1.000
_cell.angle_alpha   90.00
_cell.angle_beta   90.00
_cell.angle_gamma   90.00
#
_symmetry.space_group_name_H-M   'P 1'
#
loop_
_entity.id
_entity.type
_entity.pdbx_description
1 polymer ?
#
loop_
_entity_poly.entity_id
_entity_poly.type
_entity_poly.pdbx_seq_one_letter_code
_entity_poly.pdbx_strand_id
1 'polypeptide(L)'
;VTVIDRRSHIGGNAFSEAEPATGIEVHRYGAHLFHTSNATVWEYVNRFTAFTPYVHRVYTNHGGVVYPLPINLGTINQFFGAAYSPAQARALITEQSGEFDPKSARNLEDRAIGLIGRPLYEAFIRDYTAKQWQTDPTELPAEVISRLPVRYTYDSRYFNDTWEGLPVDGYTAWLERMADHTNIEIRLDTDFFDASQPLH
;
A
#
# COMPACT_ATOMS: atom_id res chain seq x y z
N VAL A 1 22.37 -19.51 9.11
CA VAL A 1 21.64 -18.26 9.46
C VAL A 1 20.62 -18.61 10.52
N THR A 2 20.59 -17.84 11.61
CA THR A 2 19.54 -17.95 12.62
C THR A 2 18.55 -16.80 12.42
N VAL A 3 17.28 -17.12 12.28
CA VAL A 3 16.15 -16.16 12.21
C VAL A 3 15.41 -16.23 13.52
N ILE A 4 15.23 -15.09 14.17
CA ILE A 4 14.50 -15.01 15.43
C ILE A 4 13.29 -14.11 15.30
N ASP A 5 12.20 -14.46 15.96
CA ASP A 5 11.03 -13.58 16.13
C ASP A 5 10.48 -13.76 17.55
N ARG A 6 10.06 -12.66 18.15
CA ARG A 6 9.42 -12.69 19.49
C ARG A 6 8.01 -13.29 19.47
N ARG A 7 7.41 -13.42 18.30
CA ARG A 7 6.10 -14.04 18.11
C ARG A 7 6.24 -15.55 18.04
N SER A 8 5.14 -16.26 18.29
CA SER A 8 5.02 -17.70 18.21
C SER A 8 4.85 -18.24 16.77
N HIS A 9 5.00 -17.36 15.77
CA HIS A 9 4.79 -17.70 14.36
C HIS A 9 5.83 -17.03 13.46
N ILE A 10 6.10 -17.63 12.32
CA ILE A 10 6.93 -17.08 11.25
C ILE A 10 6.17 -15.96 10.49
N GLY A 11 6.90 -15.15 9.74
CA GLY A 11 6.34 -14.20 8.77
C GLY A 11 6.07 -12.80 9.32
N GLY A 12 6.28 -12.58 10.62
CA GLY A 12 6.11 -11.25 11.20
C GLY A 12 4.71 -10.68 10.92
N ASN A 13 4.64 -9.49 10.36
CA ASN A 13 3.35 -8.86 10.01
C ASN A 13 2.68 -9.48 8.77
N ALA A 14 3.39 -10.27 7.96
CA ALA A 14 2.82 -10.97 6.83
C ALA A 14 2.14 -12.30 7.21
N PHE A 15 2.15 -12.66 8.50
CA PHE A 15 1.51 -13.88 8.98
C PHE A 15 0.03 -13.94 8.57
N SER A 16 -0.34 -15.07 8.00
CA SER A 16 -1.69 -15.40 7.61
C SER A 16 -2.06 -16.80 8.08
N GLU A 17 -3.32 -17.04 8.32
CA GLU A 17 -3.82 -18.32 8.80
C GLU A 17 -5.25 -18.58 8.31
N ALA A 18 -5.60 -19.85 8.16
CA ALA A 18 -7.00 -20.20 7.86
C ALA A 18 -7.88 -19.97 9.10
N GLU A 19 -8.97 -19.21 8.93
CA GLU A 19 -9.98 -19.06 9.98
C GLU A 19 -10.65 -20.41 10.26
N PRO A 20 -10.68 -20.90 11.53
CA PRO A 20 -11.04 -22.28 11.82
C PRO A 20 -12.45 -22.72 11.42
N ALA A 21 -13.42 -21.79 11.42
CA ALA A 21 -14.83 -22.14 11.12
C ALA A 21 -15.10 -22.19 9.62
N THR A 22 -14.40 -21.38 8.83
CA THR A 22 -14.69 -21.20 7.39
C THR A 22 -13.59 -21.70 6.47
N GLY A 23 -12.35 -21.87 6.97
CA GLY A 23 -11.18 -22.17 6.18
C GLY A 23 -10.69 -21.00 5.30
N ILE A 24 -11.24 -19.80 5.49
CA ILE A 24 -10.81 -18.62 4.74
C ILE A 24 -9.46 -18.16 5.27
N GLU A 25 -8.52 -17.94 4.35
CA GLU A 25 -7.20 -17.39 4.68
C GLU A 25 -7.32 -15.93 5.14
N VAL A 26 -6.81 -15.65 6.33
CA VAL A 26 -6.91 -14.33 7.00
C VAL A 26 -5.52 -13.77 7.26
N HIS A 27 -5.29 -12.52 6.87
CA HIS A 27 -4.08 -11.78 7.22
C HIS A 27 -4.25 -11.16 8.61
N ARG A 28 -3.51 -11.68 9.59
CA ARG A 28 -3.70 -11.36 11.01
C ARG A 28 -3.42 -9.90 11.37
N TYR A 29 -2.46 -9.29 10.69
CA TYR A 29 -1.94 -7.94 10.99
C TYR A 29 -2.26 -6.91 9.90
N GLY A 30 -3.33 -7.13 9.15
CA GLY A 30 -3.74 -6.31 8.03
C GLY A 30 -3.31 -6.89 6.67
N ALA A 31 -3.94 -6.40 5.61
CA ALA A 31 -3.75 -6.93 4.27
C ALA A 31 -2.29 -6.74 3.80
N HIS A 32 -1.66 -7.84 3.40
CA HIS A 32 -0.36 -7.86 2.74
C HIS A 32 -0.57 -8.26 1.27
N LEU A 33 0.02 -7.49 0.38
CA LEU A 33 -0.13 -7.67 -1.06
C LEU A 33 1.26 -7.74 -1.68
N PHE A 34 1.57 -8.84 -2.34
CA PHE A 34 2.85 -8.97 -3.02
C PHE A 34 2.79 -8.28 -4.38
N HIS A 35 3.77 -7.42 -4.65
CA HIS A 35 3.93 -6.77 -5.94
C HIS A 35 5.40 -6.49 -6.22
N THR A 36 5.80 -6.56 -7.48
CA THR A 36 7.17 -6.27 -7.92
C THR A 36 7.22 -6.04 -9.43
N SER A 37 8.16 -5.21 -9.87
CA SER A 37 8.57 -5.11 -11.28
C SER A 37 9.94 -5.75 -11.53
N ASN A 38 10.56 -6.34 -10.50
CA ASN A 38 11.85 -7.00 -10.61
C ASN A 38 11.66 -8.48 -11.00
N ALA A 39 12.06 -8.82 -12.23
CA ALA A 39 11.93 -10.18 -12.76
C ALA A 39 12.67 -11.23 -11.90
N THR A 40 13.87 -10.90 -11.41
CA THR A 40 14.65 -11.83 -10.55
C THR A 40 13.91 -12.13 -9.25
N VAL A 41 13.28 -11.11 -8.64
CA VAL A 41 12.47 -11.30 -7.43
C VAL A 41 11.26 -12.17 -7.76
N TRP A 42 10.55 -11.87 -8.86
CA TRP A 42 9.39 -12.64 -9.28
C TRP A 42 9.73 -14.11 -9.55
N GLU A 43 10.78 -14.38 -10.29
CA GLU A 43 11.28 -15.73 -10.56
C GLU A 43 11.67 -16.46 -9.26
N TYR A 44 12.35 -15.75 -8.35
CA TYR A 44 12.77 -16.32 -7.08
C TYR A 44 11.59 -16.76 -6.20
N VAL A 45 10.61 -15.85 -6.00
CA VAL A 45 9.48 -16.16 -5.10
C VAL A 45 8.57 -17.24 -5.65
N ASN A 46 8.43 -17.34 -6.98
CA ASN A 46 7.66 -18.38 -7.65
C ASN A 46 8.27 -19.79 -7.52
N ARG A 47 9.49 -19.92 -7.00
CA ARG A 47 10.08 -21.22 -6.66
C ARG A 47 9.43 -21.86 -5.44
N PHE A 48 8.77 -21.06 -4.60
CA PHE A 48 8.22 -21.48 -3.32
C PHE A 48 6.70 -21.49 -3.28
N THR A 49 6.03 -20.71 -4.12
CA THR A 49 4.57 -20.67 -4.22
C THR A 49 4.14 -20.15 -5.59
N ALA A 50 2.91 -20.46 -5.99
CA ALA A 50 2.24 -19.77 -7.07
C ALA A 50 1.48 -18.55 -6.51
N PHE A 51 1.24 -17.55 -7.37
CA PHE A 51 0.46 -16.36 -7.01
C PHE A 51 -0.88 -16.35 -7.75
N THR A 52 -1.94 -15.97 -7.05
CA THR A 52 -3.24 -15.72 -7.67
C THR A 52 -3.16 -14.47 -8.53
N PRO A 53 -3.96 -14.35 -9.60
CA PRO A 53 -4.00 -13.14 -10.42
C PRO A 53 -4.83 -12.04 -9.74
N TYR A 54 -4.59 -11.81 -8.46
CA TYR A 54 -5.29 -10.77 -7.70
C TYR A 54 -4.72 -9.40 -8.05
N VAL A 55 -5.60 -8.49 -8.46
CA VAL A 55 -5.28 -7.08 -8.77
C VAL A 55 -5.89 -6.20 -7.71
N HIS A 56 -5.05 -5.49 -6.95
CA HIS A 56 -5.53 -4.63 -5.88
C HIS A 56 -6.15 -3.34 -6.42
N ARG A 57 -7.40 -3.09 -5.99
CA ARG A 57 -8.14 -1.85 -6.28
C ARG A 57 -8.66 -1.26 -4.98
N VAL A 58 -8.51 0.05 -4.85
CA VAL A 58 -8.98 0.80 -3.70
C VAL A 58 -10.11 1.72 -4.13
N TYR A 59 -11.11 1.83 -3.29
CA TYR A 59 -12.23 2.74 -3.47
C TYR A 59 -12.40 3.58 -2.21
N THR A 60 -12.90 4.79 -2.37
CA THR A 60 -13.26 5.68 -1.27
C THR A 60 -14.70 6.14 -1.42
N ASN A 61 -15.33 6.46 -0.29
CA ASN A 61 -16.66 7.07 -0.28
C ASN A 61 -16.50 8.55 0.13
N HIS A 62 -17.03 9.44 -0.68
CA HIS A 62 -17.13 10.86 -0.36
C HIS A 62 -18.54 11.35 -0.69
N GLY A 63 -19.24 11.89 0.32
CA GLY A 63 -20.61 12.38 0.15
C GLY A 63 -21.63 11.33 -0.33
N GLY A 64 -21.43 10.05 0.02
CA GLY A 64 -22.30 8.94 -0.42
C GLY A 64 -21.97 8.39 -1.82
N VAL A 65 -20.99 8.94 -2.50
CA VAL A 65 -20.54 8.49 -3.82
C VAL A 65 -19.22 7.73 -3.71
N VAL A 66 -19.12 6.60 -4.40
CA VAL A 66 -17.92 5.76 -4.41
C VAL A 66 -17.01 6.14 -5.58
N TYR A 67 -15.75 6.41 -5.27
CA TYR A 67 -14.71 6.80 -6.23
C TYR A 67 -13.57 5.80 -6.28
N PRO A 68 -13.01 5.47 -7.46
CA PRO A 68 -11.81 4.65 -7.56
C PRO A 68 -10.55 5.44 -7.14
N LEU A 69 -9.62 4.76 -6.47
CA LEU A 69 -8.28 5.28 -6.14
C LEU A 69 -7.19 4.32 -6.66
N PRO A 70 -5.96 4.79 -6.92
CA PRO A 70 -5.48 6.20 -6.87
C PRO A 70 -6.30 7.11 -7.78
N ILE A 71 -6.21 8.44 -7.52
CA ILE A 71 -6.91 9.45 -8.33
C ILE A 71 -6.57 9.22 -9.80
N ASN A 72 -7.59 8.93 -10.60
CA ASN A 72 -7.46 8.62 -12.02
C ASN A 72 -8.48 9.41 -12.86
N LEU A 73 -8.47 9.25 -14.17
CA LEU A 73 -9.39 9.99 -15.06
C LEU A 73 -10.86 9.74 -14.72
N GLY A 74 -11.20 8.52 -14.29
CA GLY A 74 -12.55 8.19 -13.80
C GLY A 74 -12.90 8.95 -12.51
N THR A 75 -11.98 9.01 -11.54
CA THR A 75 -12.14 9.78 -10.30
C THR A 75 -12.37 11.26 -10.61
N ILE A 76 -11.52 11.84 -11.47
CA ILE A 76 -11.59 13.27 -11.84
C ILE A 76 -12.94 13.57 -12.53
N ASN A 77 -13.30 12.78 -13.54
CA ASN A 77 -14.54 12.99 -14.30
C ASN A 77 -15.78 12.85 -13.42
N GLN A 78 -15.81 11.84 -12.57
CA GLN A 78 -16.91 11.62 -11.64
C GLN A 78 -17.03 12.73 -10.58
N PHE A 79 -15.89 13.16 -10.02
CA PHE A 79 -15.87 14.18 -8.97
C PHE A 79 -16.30 15.58 -9.49
N PHE A 80 -15.82 15.96 -10.66
CA PHE A 80 -16.16 17.25 -11.26
C PHE A 80 -17.42 17.21 -12.12
N GLY A 81 -18.11 16.07 -12.25
CA GLY A 81 -19.32 15.92 -13.06
C GLY A 81 -19.08 16.19 -14.54
N ALA A 82 -17.96 15.76 -15.09
CA ALA A 82 -17.50 16.11 -16.45
C ALA A 82 -17.04 14.87 -17.23
N ALA A 83 -16.71 15.08 -18.51
CA ALA A 83 -16.14 14.07 -19.41
C ALA A 83 -14.83 14.61 -20.02
N TYR A 84 -13.88 14.95 -19.16
CA TYR A 84 -12.58 15.47 -19.59
C TYR A 84 -11.78 14.38 -20.33
N SER A 85 -11.15 14.78 -21.41
CA SER A 85 -10.05 14.03 -22.01
C SER A 85 -8.82 14.05 -21.08
N PRO A 86 -7.82 13.16 -21.26
CA PRO A 86 -6.59 13.18 -20.48
C PRO A 86 -5.89 14.55 -20.45
N ALA A 87 -5.88 15.27 -21.57
CA ALA A 87 -5.26 16.59 -21.68
C ALA A 87 -6.03 17.66 -20.87
N GLN A 88 -7.37 17.65 -20.96
CA GLN A 88 -8.23 18.56 -20.19
C GLN A 88 -8.15 18.29 -18.69
N ALA A 89 -8.17 17.03 -18.27
CA ALA A 89 -8.00 16.65 -16.87
C ALA A 89 -6.63 17.10 -16.33
N ARG A 90 -5.57 16.98 -17.12
CA ARG A 90 -4.24 17.47 -16.74
C ARG A 90 -4.22 18.99 -16.59
N ALA A 91 -4.83 19.73 -17.53
CA ALA A 91 -4.92 21.18 -17.44
C ALA A 91 -5.70 21.63 -16.20
N LEU A 92 -6.83 20.98 -15.91
CA LEU A 92 -7.62 21.24 -14.70
C LEU A 92 -6.80 21.03 -13.43
N ILE A 93 -6.11 19.89 -13.29
CA ILE A 93 -5.29 19.62 -12.10
C ILE A 93 -4.15 20.62 -11.98
N THR A 94 -3.51 21.02 -13.08
CA THR A 94 -2.47 22.04 -13.07
C THR A 94 -3.01 23.41 -12.61
N GLU A 95 -4.20 23.79 -13.04
CA GLU A 95 -4.87 25.00 -12.59
C GLU A 95 -5.20 24.94 -11.11
N GLN A 96 -5.83 23.86 -10.66
CA GLN A 96 -6.27 23.66 -9.28
C GLN A 96 -5.09 23.54 -8.29
N SER A 97 -3.95 23.04 -8.73
CA SER A 97 -2.73 22.89 -7.92
C SER A 97 -1.87 24.16 -7.82
N GLY A 98 -2.25 25.22 -8.54
CA GLY A 98 -1.47 26.47 -8.58
C GLY A 98 -1.43 27.28 -7.27
N GLU A 99 -2.16 26.85 -6.23
CA GLU A 99 -2.21 27.53 -4.92
C GLU A 99 -0.87 27.42 -4.16
N PHE A 100 -0.18 26.29 -4.26
CA PHE A 100 1.11 26.05 -3.62
C PHE A 100 2.12 25.43 -4.59
N ASP A 101 3.39 25.84 -4.48
CA ASP A 101 4.50 25.09 -5.10
C ASP A 101 4.85 23.88 -4.23
N PRO A 102 4.69 22.64 -4.72
CA PRO A 102 4.97 21.44 -3.93
C PRO A 102 6.42 21.35 -3.45
N LYS A 103 7.37 22.06 -4.10
CA LYS A 103 8.78 22.05 -3.72
C LYS A 103 9.08 22.94 -2.51
N SER A 104 8.24 23.95 -2.27
CA SER A 104 8.36 24.88 -1.15
C SER A 104 7.28 24.66 -0.08
N ALA A 105 6.56 23.56 -0.15
CA ALA A 105 5.53 23.18 0.81
C ALA A 105 6.11 23.05 2.25
N ARG A 106 5.43 23.64 3.21
CA ARG A 106 5.85 23.67 4.62
C ARG A 106 5.36 22.46 5.39
N ASN A 107 4.26 21.86 4.94
CA ASN A 107 3.59 20.73 5.58
C ASN A 107 2.93 19.83 4.52
N LEU A 108 2.32 18.75 4.98
CA LEU A 108 1.64 17.77 4.11
C LEU A 108 0.48 18.40 3.33
N GLU A 109 -0.32 19.26 3.96
CA GLU A 109 -1.45 19.93 3.30
C GLU A 109 -0.98 20.78 2.12
N ASP A 110 -0.05 21.72 2.35
CA ASP A 110 0.51 22.60 1.30
C ASP A 110 1.01 21.75 0.11
N ARG A 111 1.72 20.66 0.42
CA ARG A 111 2.28 19.79 -0.62
C ARG A 111 1.21 19.02 -1.38
N ALA A 112 0.22 18.48 -0.69
CA ALA A 112 -0.88 17.75 -1.31
C ALA A 112 -1.70 18.64 -2.23
N ILE A 113 -2.05 19.85 -1.76
CA ILE A 113 -2.78 20.85 -2.57
C ILE A 113 -1.96 21.24 -3.80
N GLY A 114 -0.65 21.46 -3.64
CA GLY A 114 0.25 21.75 -4.76
C GLY A 114 0.42 20.61 -5.76
N LEU A 115 0.03 19.38 -5.41
CA LEU A 115 0.09 18.20 -6.30
C LEU A 115 -1.23 17.94 -7.02
N ILE A 116 -2.38 18.09 -6.34
CA ILE A 116 -3.69 17.64 -6.86
C ILE A 116 -4.79 18.69 -6.79
N GLY A 117 -4.52 19.85 -6.21
CA GLY A 117 -5.49 20.90 -5.97
C GLY A 117 -6.33 20.70 -4.70
N ARG A 118 -6.82 21.79 -4.14
CA ARG A 118 -7.60 21.80 -2.89
C ARG A 118 -8.86 20.93 -2.94
N PRO A 119 -9.69 20.96 -4.00
CA PRO A 119 -10.92 20.16 -4.00
C PRO A 119 -10.68 18.66 -3.84
N LEU A 120 -9.70 18.10 -4.55
CA LEU A 120 -9.36 16.65 -4.44
C LEU A 120 -8.64 16.33 -3.13
N TYR A 121 -7.81 17.26 -2.62
CA TYR A 121 -7.19 17.11 -1.30
C TYR A 121 -8.26 17.00 -0.20
N GLU A 122 -9.20 17.93 -0.15
CA GLU A 122 -10.26 17.94 0.87
C GLU A 122 -11.17 16.73 0.78
N ALA A 123 -11.49 16.28 -0.44
CA ALA A 123 -12.37 15.16 -0.65
C ALA A 123 -11.74 13.80 -0.31
N PHE A 124 -10.45 13.59 -0.60
CA PHE A 124 -9.87 12.24 -0.62
C PHE A 124 -8.62 12.05 0.25
N ILE A 125 -7.97 13.14 0.69
CA ILE A 125 -6.68 13.04 1.38
C ILE A 125 -6.75 13.53 2.82
N ARG A 126 -7.32 14.71 3.06
CA ARG A 126 -7.30 15.39 4.36
C ARG A 126 -7.76 14.49 5.51
N ASP A 127 -9.01 14.06 5.46
CA ASP A 127 -9.64 13.35 6.57
C ASP A 127 -9.08 11.93 6.74
N TYR A 128 -8.73 11.28 5.62
CA TYR A 128 -8.04 9.99 5.66
C TYR A 128 -6.67 10.12 6.33
N THR A 129 -5.89 11.13 5.95
CA THR A 129 -4.56 11.37 6.52
C THR A 129 -4.65 11.73 8.00
N ALA A 130 -5.54 12.63 8.37
CA ALA A 130 -5.76 13.00 9.78
C ALA A 130 -6.13 11.78 10.64
N LYS A 131 -7.01 10.91 10.13
CA LYS A 131 -7.39 9.66 10.81
C LYS A 131 -6.21 8.69 10.91
N GLN A 132 -5.45 8.50 9.84
CA GLN A 132 -4.33 7.54 9.79
C GLN A 132 -3.20 7.93 10.74
N TRP A 133 -2.88 9.22 10.79
CA TRP A 133 -1.76 9.74 11.58
C TRP A 133 -2.19 10.25 12.96
N GLN A 134 -3.48 10.31 13.25
CA GLN A 134 -4.03 10.91 14.48
C GLN A 134 -3.49 12.35 14.71
N THR A 135 -3.26 13.08 13.62
CA THR A 135 -2.60 14.39 13.59
C THR A 135 -3.15 15.20 12.43
N ASP A 136 -3.33 16.49 12.60
CA ASP A 136 -3.76 17.38 11.53
C ASP A 136 -2.72 17.41 10.39
N PRO A 137 -3.10 17.32 9.11
CA PRO A 137 -2.18 17.38 7.98
C PRO A 137 -1.30 18.63 7.92
N THR A 138 -1.74 19.74 8.52
CA THR A 138 -0.94 20.97 8.63
C THR A 138 0.23 20.84 9.62
N GLU A 139 0.19 19.87 10.53
CA GLU A 139 1.24 19.58 11.49
C GLU A 139 2.20 18.47 11.02
N LEU A 140 1.85 17.77 9.93
CA LEU A 140 2.67 16.71 9.37
C LEU A 140 3.72 17.27 8.41
N PRO A 141 4.97 16.75 8.41
CA PRO A 141 6.00 17.16 7.47
C PRO A 141 5.59 16.90 6.01
N ALA A 142 6.00 17.77 5.10
CA ALA A 142 5.69 17.66 3.68
C ALA A 142 6.22 16.34 3.05
N GLU A 143 7.27 15.77 3.61
CA GLU A 143 7.91 14.53 3.16
C GLU A 143 7.04 13.29 3.36
N VAL A 144 6.08 13.32 4.28
CA VAL A 144 5.11 12.22 4.50
C VAL A 144 4.35 11.92 3.20
N ILE A 145 4.07 12.95 2.42
CA ILE A 145 3.55 12.82 1.06
C ILE A 145 4.67 13.18 0.06
N SER A 146 5.46 12.19 -0.33
CA SER A 146 6.50 12.40 -1.34
C SER A 146 5.90 12.59 -2.74
N ARG A 147 4.77 11.94 -3.02
CA ARG A 147 4.05 12.00 -4.29
C ARG A 147 2.60 11.56 -4.09
N LEU A 148 1.68 12.17 -4.82
CA LEU A 148 0.33 11.68 -5.03
C LEU A 148 0.21 11.26 -6.50
N PRO A 149 0.06 9.98 -6.81
CA PRO A 149 -0.08 9.55 -8.19
C PRO A 149 -1.43 10.00 -8.74
N VAL A 150 -1.40 10.88 -9.73
CA VAL A 150 -2.58 11.19 -10.54
C VAL A 150 -2.41 10.51 -11.90
N ARG A 151 -3.38 9.66 -12.24
CA ARG A 151 -3.39 8.93 -13.50
C ARG A 151 -4.39 9.57 -14.45
N TYR A 152 -3.91 10.01 -15.61
CA TYR A 152 -4.78 10.55 -16.66
C TYR A 152 -5.24 9.45 -17.62
N THR A 153 -5.50 8.26 -17.08
CA THR A 153 -6.09 7.09 -17.72
C THR A 153 -7.16 6.53 -16.79
N TYR A 154 -7.95 5.56 -17.25
CA TYR A 154 -8.93 4.85 -16.40
C TYR A 154 -8.33 3.67 -15.62
N ASP A 155 -7.01 3.53 -15.60
CA ASP A 155 -6.35 2.48 -14.81
C ASP A 155 -6.52 2.73 -13.31
N SER A 156 -7.29 1.86 -12.65
CA SER A 156 -7.59 1.90 -11.22
C SER A 156 -6.78 0.90 -10.39
N ARG A 157 -5.79 0.23 -10.97
CA ARG A 157 -4.89 -0.66 -10.21
C ARG A 157 -4.13 0.16 -9.16
N TYR A 158 -4.03 -0.37 -7.95
CA TYR A 158 -3.32 0.34 -6.89
C TYR A 158 -1.81 0.41 -7.18
N PHE A 159 -1.20 -0.71 -7.57
CA PHE A 159 0.22 -0.78 -7.93
C PHE A 159 0.44 -0.52 -9.42
N ASN A 160 1.65 -0.06 -9.76
CA ASN A 160 2.12 0.10 -11.14
C ASN A 160 3.06 -1.04 -11.55
N ASP A 161 3.27 -2.00 -10.64
CA ASP A 161 4.21 -3.09 -10.85
C ASP A 161 3.74 -4.07 -11.93
N THR A 162 4.70 -4.76 -12.54
CA THR A 162 4.46 -5.74 -13.60
C THR A 162 3.72 -6.95 -13.06
N TRP A 163 4.05 -7.36 -11.85
CA TRP A 163 3.47 -8.51 -11.17
C TRP A 163 2.89 -8.10 -9.82
N GLU A 164 1.71 -8.59 -9.55
CA GLU A 164 1.04 -8.49 -8.25
C GLU A 164 0.18 -9.72 -8.01
N GLY A 165 -0.06 -10.08 -6.75
CA GLY A 165 -0.89 -11.23 -6.41
C GLY A 165 -0.84 -11.58 -4.92
N LEU A 166 -1.56 -12.64 -4.58
CA LEU A 166 -1.53 -13.26 -3.26
C LEU A 166 -0.97 -14.68 -3.40
N PRO A 167 -0.13 -15.15 -2.48
CA PRO A 167 0.34 -16.54 -2.48
C PRO A 167 -0.86 -17.49 -2.33
N VAL A 168 -0.91 -18.53 -3.14
CA VAL A 168 -2.08 -19.44 -3.25
C VAL A 168 -2.42 -20.09 -1.91
N ASP A 169 -1.41 -20.50 -1.13
CA ASP A 169 -1.60 -21.17 0.16
C ASP A 169 -1.43 -20.22 1.36
N GLY A 170 -1.53 -18.91 1.15
CA GLY A 170 -1.28 -17.89 2.16
C GLY A 170 0.20 -17.56 2.36
N TYR A 171 0.44 -16.48 3.09
CA TYR A 171 1.81 -15.98 3.33
C TYR A 171 2.61 -16.89 4.23
N THR A 172 2.00 -17.45 5.26
CA THR A 172 2.71 -18.32 6.23
C THR A 172 3.30 -19.55 5.54
N ALA A 173 2.50 -20.28 4.78
CA ALA A 173 2.97 -21.44 4.06
C ALA A 173 4.05 -21.14 3.02
N TRP A 174 3.96 -19.96 2.36
CA TRP A 174 5.00 -19.50 1.46
C TRP A 174 6.31 -19.21 2.20
N LEU A 175 6.26 -18.50 3.32
CA LEU A 175 7.44 -18.14 4.10
C LEU A 175 8.07 -19.36 4.79
N GLU A 176 7.27 -20.32 5.24
CA GLU A 176 7.76 -21.61 5.74
C GLU A 176 8.57 -22.36 4.68
N ARG A 177 8.04 -22.43 3.43
CA ARG A 177 8.79 -23.07 2.32
C ARG A 177 10.08 -22.33 1.97
N MET A 178 10.11 -20.98 2.09
CA MET A 178 11.33 -20.20 1.88
C MET A 178 12.37 -20.44 2.97
N ALA A 179 11.92 -20.70 4.19
CA ALA A 179 12.76 -20.91 5.35
C ALA A 179 13.17 -22.39 5.55
N ASP A 180 12.54 -23.32 4.85
CA ASP A 180 12.87 -24.76 4.88
C ASP A 180 14.19 -25.03 4.14
N HIS A 181 15.29 -24.75 4.83
CA HIS A 181 16.64 -24.93 4.31
C HIS A 181 17.61 -25.30 5.43
N THR A 182 18.51 -26.25 5.16
CA THR A 182 19.45 -26.79 6.15
C THR A 182 20.35 -25.75 6.83
N ASN A 183 20.57 -24.62 6.19
CA ASN A 183 21.38 -23.51 6.72
C ASN A 183 20.55 -22.42 7.42
N ILE A 184 19.25 -22.64 7.60
CA ILE A 184 18.35 -21.69 8.28
C ILE A 184 17.79 -22.38 9.53
N GLU A 185 18.00 -21.77 10.67
CA GLU A 185 17.40 -22.13 11.95
C GLU A 185 16.40 -21.06 12.34
N ILE A 186 15.18 -21.43 12.68
CA ILE A 186 14.15 -20.50 13.14
C ILE A 186 13.94 -20.70 14.63
N ARG A 187 14.02 -19.60 15.40
CA ARG A 187 13.71 -19.55 16.82
C ARG A 187 12.58 -18.55 17.03
N LEU A 188 11.41 -19.06 17.28
CA LEU A 188 10.22 -18.27 17.65
C LEU A 188 10.22 -18.04 19.17
N ASP A 189 9.30 -17.21 19.65
CA ASP A 189 9.22 -16.82 21.07
C ASP A 189 10.56 -16.32 21.63
N THR A 190 11.39 -15.71 20.77
CA THR A 190 12.75 -15.27 21.10
C THR A 190 12.87 -13.77 20.85
N ASP A 191 13.03 -13.00 21.95
CA ASP A 191 13.26 -11.56 21.85
C ASP A 191 14.76 -11.28 21.60
N PHE A 192 15.06 -10.47 20.59
CA PHE A 192 16.43 -10.07 20.24
C PHE A 192 17.15 -9.37 21.39
N PHE A 193 16.41 -8.64 22.21
CA PHE A 193 16.97 -7.89 23.35
C PHE A 193 17.03 -8.70 24.64
N ASP A 194 16.56 -9.94 24.64
CA ASP A 194 16.71 -10.84 25.79
C ASP A 194 18.15 -11.37 25.83
N ALA A 195 18.97 -10.74 26.67
CA ALA A 195 20.38 -11.08 26.87
C ALA A 195 20.61 -12.48 27.46
N SER A 196 19.58 -13.25 27.82
CA SER A 196 19.69 -14.59 28.37
C SER A 196 20.00 -15.67 27.32
N GLN A 197 19.87 -15.36 26.04
CA GLN A 197 20.12 -16.30 24.94
C GLN A 197 21.26 -15.82 24.03
N PRO A 198 22.46 -16.43 24.08
CA PRO A 198 23.53 -16.09 23.14
C PRO A 198 23.10 -16.48 21.70
N LEU A 199 23.09 -15.49 20.83
CA LEU A 199 22.97 -15.70 19.39
C LEU A 199 24.36 -16.11 18.86
N HIS A 200 24.54 -17.38 18.50
CA HIS A 200 25.78 -17.91 17.92
C HIS A 200 25.75 -17.80 16.40
#